data_e8d377c6678f51a8c9124dee7e84c891
#
_entry.id   e8d377c6678f51a8c9124dee7e84c891
#
_cell.length_a   1.000
_cell.length_b   1.000
_cell.length_c   1.000
_cell.angle_alpha   90.00
_cell.angle_beta   90.00
_cell.angle_gamma   90.00
#
_symmetry.space_group_name_H-M   'P 1'
#
loop_
_entity.id
_entity.type
_entity.pdbx_description
1 polymer ?
#
loop_
_entity_poly.entity_id
_entity_poly.type
_entity_poly.pdbx_seq_one_letter_code
_entity_poly.pdbx_strand_id
1 'polypeptide(L)'
;MTVNAGRALSIAVPPASRKAQGFAVAAVAAVAAFTALAAANSVFAAGDDFADVRREVAARHDEGVQRLRDWIALPSIAAEDLNFPAGAEHMAKLAREAGFQQVTVLSTDGKPGVFATLDAGAAKTVGLYFMYDVKQFDPAEWTSPPLEARMVDKPGLGKAIVGRGAVNQKGPEAAFLAALHAIRGAGRKMPVNLVLIAEGEEEIGSPHIGQLVHRPEVEAALRKCTGVFMPGAGQDPDGLVTVSLGAKGIVELELVSSGAVWGRGPAKDVHSSLKAMVDSPAWRLVKALDTLVSADGNTITIDGYPQPRPISADERAMVAAAAARRSEEKAKAQFGVQHWIDDLPWREANERLVSQPTVNIEGLVGGYTGPGGKTILPHRAVAKIDMRLVPDMKMADAVAALKAHLAKRGFGDLEVNVTGGYDPTQTPADAPLIQAQIALLKRAGIDPLIWPRNAGSYPGYVFT
;
A
#
# COMPACT_ATOMS: atom_id res chain seq x y z
N MET A 1 12.73 21.34 -58.92
CA MET A 1 13.06 22.75 -59.29
C MET A 1 13.46 23.46 -58.03
N THR A 2 14.74 23.66 -57.91
CA THR A 2 15.54 24.82 -57.48
C THR A 2 15.15 25.52 -56.16
N VAL A 3 15.84 25.26 -55.09
CA VAL A 3 17.00 25.96 -54.48
C VAL A 3 16.79 27.49 -54.32
N ASN A 4 16.79 27.99 -53.09
CA ASN A 4 17.75 29.04 -52.77
C ASN A 4 18.06 29.15 -51.25
N ALA A 5 19.34 29.31 -50.97
CA ALA A 5 19.99 29.49 -49.69
C ALA A 5 20.05 30.98 -49.32
N GLY A 6 20.09 31.30 -48.02
CA GLY A 6 20.23 32.67 -47.52
C GLY A 6 20.88 32.74 -46.18
N ARG A 7 22.19 32.81 -46.16
CA ARG A 7 23.19 33.57 -45.35
C ARG A 7 22.99 33.66 -43.82
N ALA A 8 23.92 33.01 -43.14
CA ALA A 8 24.33 33.31 -41.77
C ALA A 8 25.08 34.64 -41.66
N LEU A 9 24.76 35.46 -40.69
CA LEU A 9 25.61 36.55 -40.19
C LEU A 9 26.26 36.09 -38.88
N SER A 10 27.56 35.93 -38.92
CA SER A 10 28.40 35.70 -37.76
C SER A 10 28.83 37.05 -37.17
N ILE A 11 28.54 37.27 -35.89
CA ILE A 11 29.14 38.37 -35.10
C ILE A 11 30.10 37.71 -34.11
N ALA A 12 31.38 38.01 -34.27
CA ALA A 12 32.47 37.58 -33.41
C ALA A 12 32.51 38.45 -32.13
N VAL A 13 32.51 37.81 -30.95
CA VAL A 13 32.79 38.42 -29.64
C VAL A 13 34.19 37.95 -29.17
N PRO A 14 35.05 38.86 -28.74
CA PRO A 14 36.41 38.48 -28.31
C PRO A 14 36.45 37.78 -26.94
N PRO A 15 37.43 36.96 -26.62
CA PRO A 15 37.47 36.16 -25.41
C PRO A 15 37.90 36.97 -24.18
N ALA A 16 37.05 36.99 -23.16
CA ALA A 16 37.41 37.48 -21.83
C ALA A 16 38.12 36.37 -21.02
N SER A 17 39.18 36.74 -20.35
CA SER A 17 40.13 35.87 -19.64
C SER A 17 39.48 35.04 -18.54
N ARG A 18 39.57 33.72 -18.66
CA ARG A 18 39.25 32.72 -17.62
C ARG A 18 40.41 32.61 -16.62
N LYS A 19 40.47 33.39 -15.56
CA LYS A 19 41.37 33.09 -14.41
C LYS A 19 40.93 33.64 -13.03
N ALA A 20 39.74 34.20 -12.86
CA ALA A 20 39.36 34.76 -11.55
C ALA A 20 38.00 34.24 -10.96
N GLN A 21 37.32 33.27 -11.58
CA GLN A 21 36.01 32.78 -11.09
C GLN A 21 36.03 31.36 -10.48
N GLY A 22 37.20 30.68 -10.48
CA GLY A 22 37.28 29.30 -9.97
C GLY A 22 37.37 29.16 -8.45
N PHE A 23 37.74 30.20 -7.73
CA PHE A 23 37.95 30.11 -6.26
C PHE A 23 36.73 30.53 -5.42
N ALA A 24 35.82 31.32 -5.96
CA ALA A 24 34.64 31.77 -5.21
C ALA A 24 33.51 30.74 -5.18
N VAL A 25 33.37 29.90 -6.22
CA VAL A 25 32.32 28.88 -6.30
C VAL A 25 32.61 27.66 -5.42
N ALA A 26 33.89 27.29 -5.29
CA ALA A 26 34.30 26.17 -4.42
C ALA A 26 34.17 26.50 -2.92
N ALA A 27 34.36 27.76 -2.52
CA ALA A 27 34.22 28.19 -1.13
C ALA A 27 32.74 28.29 -0.69
N VAL A 28 31.85 28.69 -1.61
CA VAL A 28 30.42 28.78 -1.32
C VAL A 28 29.76 27.37 -1.26
N ALA A 29 30.21 26.45 -2.12
CA ALA A 29 29.73 25.06 -2.07
C ALA A 29 30.20 24.30 -0.81
N ALA A 30 31.42 24.57 -0.33
CA ALA A 30 31.96 23.99 0.91
C ALA A 30 31.25 24.55 2.15
N VAL A 31 30.92 25.84 2.17
CA VAL A 31 30.16 26.46 3.29
C VAL A 31 28.70 26.01 3.29
N ALA A 32 28.05 25.83 2.12
CA ALA A 32 26.71 25.30 2.02
C ALA A 32 26.63 23.81 2.43
N ALA A 33 27.65 23.00 2.10
CA ALA A 33 27.72 21.61 2.54
C ALA A 33 27.98 21.50 4.06
N PHE A 34 28.78 22.37 4.64
CA PHE A 34 29.00 22.41 6.09
C PHE A 34 27.80 22.95 6.85
N THR A 35 27.05 23.91 6.30
CA THR A 35 25.80 24.40 6.93
C THR A 35 24.65 23.43 6.81
N ALA A 36 24.55 22.64 5.72
CA ALA A 36 23.56 21.58 5.58
C ALA A 36 23.83 20.41 6.53
N LEU A 37 25.12 20.04 6.73
CA LEU A 37 25.52 19.02 7.69
C LEU A 37 25.36 19.51 9.15
N ALA A 38 25.59 20.81 9.41
CA ALA A 38 25.36 21.43 10.71
C ALA A 38 23.86 21.64 11.00
N ALA A 39 23.03 21.92 9.98
CA ALA A 39 21.58 22.01 10.13
C ALA A 39 20.95 20.64 10.40
N ALA A 40 21.43 19.56 9.78
CA ALA A 40 21.00 18.21 10.10
C ALA A 40 21.37 17.78 11.53
N ASN A 41 22.47 18.30 12.08
CA ASN A 41 22.87 18.06 13.46
C ASN A 41 22.20 19.00 14.49
N SER A 42 21.64 20.14 14.08
CA SER A 42 21.07 21.14 15.02
C SER A 42 19.59 20.91 15.36
N VAL A 43 18.88 20.05 14.63
CA VAL A 43 17.47 19.71 14.92
C VAL A 43 17.34 18.86 16.22
N PHE A 44 18.43 18.34 16.78
CA PHE A 44 18.43 17.45 17.93
C PHE A 44 19.14 17.99 19.18
N ALA A 45 19.40 19.31 19.27
CA ALA A 45 20.22 19.91 20.32
C ALA A 45 19.48 20.25 21.64
N ALA A 46 18.27 19.75 21.86
CA ALA A 46 17.62 19.84 23.16
C ALA A 46 17.51 18.44 23.78
N GLY A 47 18.47 18.08 24.67
CA GLY A 47 18.45 16.89 25.50
C GLY A 47 18.21 15.59 24.73
N ASP A 48 19.23 15.14 23.97
CA ASP A 48 19.10 13.91 23.19
C ASP A 48 19.13 12.68 24.09
N ASP A 49 17.96 12.32 24.61
CA ASP A 49 17.74 11.13 25.45
C ASP A 49 18.11 9.81 24.75
N PHE A 50 18.37 9.84 23.43
CA PHE A 50 18.64 8.66 22.57
C PHE A 50 19.96 8.74 21.81
N ALA A 51 20.91 9.57 22.22
CA ALA A 51 22.20 9.73 21.54
C ALA A 51 23.00 8.41 21.44
N ASP A 52 22.94 7.56 22.45
CA ASP A 52 23.55 6.23 22.47
C ASP A 52 22.87 5.27 21.49
N VAL A 53 21.53 5.26 21.42
CA VAL A 53 20.78 4.45 20.45
C VAL A 53 21.08 4.91 19.03
N ARG A 54 21.19 6.23 18.77
CA ARG A 54 21.55 6.74 17.45
C ARG A 54 22.97 6.34 17.04
N ARG A 55 23.92 6.31 17.97
CA ARG A 55 25.27 5.79 17.70
C ARG A 55 25.24 4.31 17.31
N GLU A 56 24.43 3.51 17.99
CA GLU A 56 24.23 2.10 17.64
C GLU A 56 23.54 1.93 16.25
N VAL A 57 22.54 2.75 15.91
CA VAL A 57 21.91 2.75 14.58
C VAL A 57 22.97 3.03 13.52
N ALA A 58 23.81 4.06 13.71
CA ALA A 58 24.87 4.41 12.76
C ALA A 58 25.93 3.30 12.67
N ALA A 59 26.35 2.73 13.79
CA ALA A 59 27.36 1.66 13.83
C ALA A 59 26.87 0.35 13.17
N ARG A 60 25.55 0.08 13.20
CA ARG A 60 24.91 -1.13 12.64
C ARG A 60 24.21 -0.89 11.33
N HIS A 61 24.42 0.27 10.70
CA HIS A 61 23.73 0.65 9.45
C HIS A 61 23.88 -0.41 8.36
N ASP A 62 25.11 -0.82 8.07
CA ASP A 62 25.39 -1.77 6.99
C ASP A 62 24.84 -3.17 7.30
N GLU A 63 24.83 -3.57 8.58
CA GLU A 63 24.20 -4.80 9.05
C GLU A 63 22.67 -4.76 8.83
N GLY A 64 22.03 -3.63 9.15
CA GLY A 64 20.60 -3.40 8.90
C GLY A 64 20.24 -3.44 7.41
N VAL A 65 21.04 -2.77 6.59
CA VAL A 65 20.92 -2.79 5.13
C VAL A 65 21.05 -4.21 4.58
N GLN A 66 22.04 -4.98 5.07
CA GLN A 66 22.25 -6.36 4.61
C GLN A 66 21.07 -7.28 4.98
N ARG A 67 20.52 -7.18 6.20
CA ARG A 67 19.31 -7.93 6.59
C ARG A 67 18.12 -7.63 5.65
N LEU A 68 17.91 -6.37 5.29
CA LEU A 68 16.85 -6.01 4.35
C LEU A 68 17.12 -6.59 2.95
N ARG A 69 18.36 -6.54 2.47
CA ARG A 69 18.74 -7.12 1.17
C ARG A 69 18.53 -8.63 1.15
N ASP A 70 18.94 -9.34 2.19
CA ASP A 70 18.74 -10.78 2.32
C ASP A 70 17.25 -11.13 2.34
N TRP A 71 16.43 -10.30 3.00
CA TRP A 71 14.99 -10.51 3.04
C TRP A 71 14.30 -10.22 1.69
N ILE A 72 14.74 -9.18 0.96
CA ILE A 72 14.23 -8.90 -0.39
C ILE A 72 14.61 -10.02 -1.35
N ALA A 73 15.82 -10.58 -1.24
CA ALA A 73 16.29 -11.69 -2.07
C ALA A 73 15.51 -13.00 -1.84
N LEU A 74 14.75 -13.11 -0.76
CA LEU A 74 13.82 -14.20 -0.48
C LEU A 74 12.37 -13.72 -0.68
N PRO A 75 11.84 -13.67 -1.90
CA PRO A 75 10.46 -13.30 -2.13
C PRO A 75 9.52 -14.40 -1.65
N SER A 76 8.46 -14.01 -0.92
CA SER A 76 7.32 -14.86 -0.64
C SER A 76 6.14 -14.27 -1.41
N ILE A 77 5.59 -15.00 -2.39
CA ILE A 77 4.53 -14.49 -3.25
C ILE A 77 3.32 -15.42 -3.12
N ALA A 78 2.30 -14.96 -2.37
CA ALA A 78 1.15 -15.80 -2.01
C ALA A 78 0.39 -16.31 -3.22
N ALA A 79 0.16 -15.45 -4.22
CA ALA A 79 -0.54 -15.81 -5.46
C ALA A 79 0.20 -16.85 -6.31
N GLU A 80 1.50 -17.06 -6.10
CA GLU A 80 2.34 -18.01 -6.84
C GLU A 80 2.73 -19.24 -6.00
N ASP A 81 2.29 -19.30 -4.75
CA ASP A 81 2.69 -20.32 -3.76
C ASP A 81 4.22 -20.44 -3.59
N LEU A 82 4.91 -19.30 -3.67
CA LEU A 82 6.37 -19.24 -3.71
C LEU A 82 6.99 -18.98 -2.34
N ASN A 83 7.90 -19.86 -1.88
CA ASN A 83 8.79 -19.69 -0.72
C ASN A 83 8.10 -19.48 0.65
N PHE A 84 6.94 -20.06 0.90
CA PHE A 84 6.21 -19.80 2.15
C PHE A 84 6.80 -20.42 3.41
N PRO A 85 7.22 -21.67 3.47
CA PRO A 85 7.94 -22.17 4.64
C PRO A 85 9.21 -21.34 4.91
N ALA A 86 10.00 -21.06 3.87
CA ALA A 86 11.23 -20.29 3.99
C ALA A 86 11.00 -18.84 4.42
N GLY A 87 9.93 -18.19 3.91
CA GLY A 87 9.57 -16.83 4.28
C GLY A 87 9.17 -16.70 5.74
N ALA A 88 8.31 -17.58 6.23
CA ALA A 88 7.90 -17.62 7.64
C ALA A 88 9.09 -17.92 8.57
N GLU A 89 9.93 -18.87 8.19
CA GLU A 89 11.15 -19.21 8.97
C GLU A 89 12.14 -18.04 9.01
N HIS A 90 12.28 -17.32 7.89
CA HIS A 90 13.12 -16.12 7.83
C HIS A 90 12.55 -15.01 8.73
N MET A 91 11.24 -14.76 8.71
CA MET A 91 10.58 -13.81 9.60
C MET A 91 10.77 -14.19 11.07
N ALA A 92 10.59 -15.48 11.39
CA ALA A 92 10.83 -15.98 12.75
C ALA A 92 12.30 -15.83 13.18
N LYS A 93 13.26 -16.02 12.27
CA LYS A 93 14.70 -15.76 12.52
C LYS A 93 14.92 -14.28 12.84
N LEU A 94 14.40 -13.36 12.01
CA LEU A 94 14.55 -11.91 12.22
C LEU A 94 13.97 -11.49 13.58
N ALA A 95 12.82 -12.03 13.99
CA ALA A 95 12.25 -11.78 15.29
C ALA A 95 13.15 -12.25 16.44
N ARG A 96 13.71 -13.49 16.37
CA ARG A 96 14.65 -14.01 17.36
C ARG A 96 15.90 -13.14 17.48
N GLU A 97 16.49 -12.74 16.36
CA GLU A 97 17.67 -11.87 16.30
C GLU A 97 17.38 -10.48 16.91
N ALA A 98 16.18 -9.93 16.68
CA ALA A 98 15.73 -8.68 17.27
C ALA A 98 15.46 -8.77 18.80
N GLY A 99 15.41 -9.99 19.36
CA GLY A 99 15.32 -10.20 20.81
C GLY A 99 13.98 -10.70 21.32
N PHE A 100 13.08 -11.13 20.46
CA PHE A 100 11.88 -11.85 20.88
C PHE A 100 12.27 -13.19 21.50
N GLN A 101 11.74 -13.47 22.70
CA GLN A 101 12.10 -14.67 23.47
C GLN A 101 11.28 -15.90 23.04
N GLN A 102 9.99 -15.69 22.74
CA GLN A 102 9.10 -16.74 22.25
C GLN A 102 8.76 -16.43 20.80
N VAL A 103 9.09 -17.33 19.90
CA VAL A 103 8.84 -17.18 18.46
C VAL A 103 8.37 -18.51 17.90
N THR A 104 7.15 -18.52 17.39
CA THR A 104 6.48 -19.73 16.87
C THR A 104 5.97 -19.46 15.46
N VAL A 105 6.25 -20.36 14.54
CA VAL A 105 5.60 -20.42 13.23
C VAL A 105 4.27 -21.16 13.40
N LEU A 106 3.18 -20.52 13.02
CA LEU A 106 1.83 -21.03 13.17
C LEU A 106 1.28 -21.45 11.81
N SER A 107 0.78 -22.67 11.71
CA SER A 107 0.09 -23.15 10.50
C SER A 107 -1.30 -22.55 10.38
N THR A 108 -1.74 -22.30 9.14
CA THR A 108 -3.12 -21.99 8.76
C THR A 108 -3.55 -22.94 7.65
N ASP A 109 -4.78 -22.80 7.16
CA ASP A 109 -5.23 -23.52 5.95
C ASP A 109 -4.56 -22.96 4.68
N GLY A 110 -3.91 -21.81 4.77
CA GLY A 110 -3.12 -21.18 3.71
C GLY A 110 -1.64 -21.09 4.06
N LYS A 111 -1.09 -19.87 4.04
CA LYS A 111 0.34 -19.64 4.34
C LYS A 111 0.56 -19.49 5.84
N PRO A 112 1.68 -20.03 6.37
CA PRO A 112 1.95 -19.96 7.80
C PRO A 112 2.15 -18.52 8.27
N GLY A 113 1.75 -18.23 9.52
CA GLY A 113 2.06 -16.98 10.20
C GLY A 113 3.18 -17.12 11.23
N VAL A 114 3.64 -16.01 11.78
CA VAL A 114 4.60 -15.97 12.88
C VAL A 114 4.00 -15.21 14.06
N PHE A 115 4.02 -15.84 15.21
CA PHE A 115 3.68 -15.21 16.48
C PHE A 115 4.94 -15.10 17.34
N ALA A 116 5.20 -13.91 17.91
CA ALA A 116 6.33 -13.73 18.78
C ALA A 116 6.04 -12.75 19.93
N THR A 117 6.69 -12.98 21.09
CA THR A 117 6.59 -12.11 22.26
C THR A 117 7.96 -11.69 22.76
N LEU A 118 8.05 -10.42 23.20
CA LEU A 118 9.18 -9.86 23.90
C LEU A 118 8.67 -9.32 25.24
N ASP A 119 9.02 -10.01 26.32
CA ASP A 119 8.73 -9.57 27.69
C ASP A 119 9.93 -8.78 28.23
N ALA A 120 9.74 -7.48 28.39
CA ALA A 120 10.71 -6.57 29.01
C ALA A 120 10.43 -6.34 30.50
N GLY A 121 9.40 -6.95 31.08
CA GLY A 121 8.88 -6.65 32.39
C GLY A 121 8.31 -5.22 32.50
N ALA A 122 7.80 -4.71 31.36
CA ALA A 122 7.22 -3.37 31.29
C ALA A 122 5.73 -3.39 31.65
N ALA A 123 5.19 -2.25 32.09
CA ALA A 123 3.77 -2.13 32.43
C ALA A 123 2.85 -2.08 31.21
N LYS A 124 3.38 -1.72 30.04
CA LYS A 124 2.61 -1.60 28.80
C LYS A 124 3.09 -2.60 27.76
N THR A 125 2.16 -3.07 26.95
CA THR A 125 2.43 -3.95 25.81
C THR A 125 1.95 -3.27 24.53
N VAL A 126 2.76 -3.35 23.47
CA VAL A 126 2.43 -2.87 22.12
C VAL A 126 2.39 -4.06 21.18
N GLY A 127 1.30 -4.18 20.44
CA GLY A 127 1.17 -5.13 19.35
C GLY A 127 1.89 -4.63 18.10
N LEU A 128 2.41 -5.55 17.32
CA LEU A 128 3.04 -5.30 16.02
C LEU A 128 2.37 -6.20 14.98
N TYR A 129 2.01 -5.62 13.87
CA TYR A 129 1.59 -6.37 12.69
C TYR A 129 2.63 -6.22 11.59
N PHE A 130 3.09 -7.34 11.05
CA PHE A 130 4.01 -7.43 9.93
C PHE A 130 3.43 -8.33 8.84
N MET A 131 3.92 -8.14 7.62
CA MET A 131 3.68 -9.03 6.49
C MET A 131 5.01 -9.40 5.85
N TYR A 132 5.24 -10.69 5.58
CA TYR A 132 6.49 -11.12 4.97
C TYR A 132 6.36 -11.45 3.48
N ASP A 133 5.15 -11.42 2.92
CA ASP A 133 4.89 -11.61 1.50
C ASP A 133 5.04 -10.30 0.70
N VAL A 134 5.06 -10.44 -0.61
CA VAL A 134 5.15 -9.35 -1.58
C VAL A 134 4.28 -9.65 -2.80
N LYS A 135 3.85 -8.61 -3.52
CA LYS A 135 3.15 -8.72 -4.81
C LYS A 135 4.04 -9.34 -5.88
N GLN A 136 3.41 -9.99 -6.86
CA GLN A 136 4.03 -10.38 -8.13
C GLN A 136 4.67 -9.17 -8.82
N PHE A 137 5.59 -9.43 -9.72
CA PHE A 137 6.26 -8.39 -10.50
C PHE A 137 6.70 -8.91 -11.86
N ASP A 138 6.67 -8.05 -12.87
CA ASP A 138 7.34 -8.27 -14.14
C ASP A 138 8.72 -7.61 -14.07
N PRO A 139 9.83 -8.36 -14.17
CA PRO A 139 11.18 -7.77 -14.17
C PRO A 139 11.40 -6.73 -15.26
N ALA A 140 10.65 -6.78 -16.37
CA ALA A 140 10.76 -5.81 -17.47
C ALA A 140 10.28 -4.40 -17.09
N GLU A 141 9.45 -4.26 -16.06
CA GLU A 141 8.96 -2.97 -15.54
C GLU A 141 9.96 -2.28 -14.60
N TRP A 142 11.09 -2.94 -14.26
CA TRP A 142 12.03 -2.45 -13.27
C TRP A 142 13.29 -1.89 -13.90
N THR A 143 13.80 -0.79 -13.35
CA THR A 143 15.09 -0.19 -13.76
C THR A 143 16.31 -0.98 -13.28
N SER A 144 16.12 -1.91 -12.33
CA SER A 144 17.12 -2.86 -11.83
C SER A 144 16.42 -4.14 -11.40
N PRO A 145 17.12 -5.31 -11.36
CA PRO A 145 16.49 -6.56 -10.93
C PRO A 145 15.82 -6.42 -9.56
N PRO A 146 14.50 -6.71 -9.46
CA PRO A 146 13.70 -6.37 -8.28
C PRO A 146 14.10 -7.12 -6.99
N LEU A 147 14.81 -8.24 -7.10
CA LEU A 147 15.25 -9.03 -5.94
C LEU A 147 16.71 -8.78 -5.52
N GLU A 148 17.45 -7.94 -6.25
CA GLU A 148 18.85 -7.64 -5.90
C GLU A 148 18.97 -6.56 -4.82
N ALA A 149 17.90 -5.84 -4.51
CA ALA A 149 17.89 -4.75 -3.53
C ALA A 149 19.07 -3.77 -3.74
N ARG A 150 19.20 -3.27 -4.97
CA ARG A 150 20.34 -2.41 -5.34
C ARG A 150 20.30 -1.09 -4.58
N MET A 151 21.47 -0.69 -4.09
CA MET A 151 21.70 0.66 -3.59
C MET A 151 21.92 1.59 -4.76
N VAL A 152 21.09 2.62 -4.91
CA VAL A 152 21.18 3.62 -5.97
C VAL A 152 21.25 5.03 -5.38
N ASP A 153 21.99 5.93 -6.04
CA ASP A 153 21.97 7.33 -5.67
C ASP A 153 20.80 8.04 -6.35
N LYS A 154 19.90 8.59 -5.54
CA LYS A 154 18.73 9.35 -6.00
C LYS A 154 18.99 10.84 -5.80
N PRO A 155 18.96 11.68 -6.86
CA PRO A 155 19.15 13.12 -6.73
C PRO A 155 18.17 13.72 -5.70
N GLY A 156 18.72 14.48 -4.74
CA GLY A 156 17.95 15.11 -3.67
C GLY A 156 17.53 14.20 -2.51
N LEU A 157 17.64 12.87 -2.65
CA LEU A 157 17.25 11.90 -1.61
C LEU A 157 18.47 11.12 -1.04
N GLY A 158 19.60 11.11 -1.74
CA GLY A 158 20.76 10.33 -1.36
C GLY A 158 20.65 8.86 -1.76
N LYS A 159 21.22 7.97 -0.96
CA LYS A 159 21.22 6.52 -1.22
C LYS A 159 19.86 5.90 -0.89
N ALA A 160 19.34 5.15 -1.83
CA ALA A 160 18.07 4.43 -1.70
C ALA A 160 18.24 2.96 -2.10
N ILE A 161 17.54 2.06 -1.42
CA ILE A 161 17.43 0.64 -1.81
C ILE A 161 16.23 0.51 -2.75
N VAL A 162 16.47 -0.04 -3.95
CA VAL A 162 15.42 -0.33 -4.93
C VAL A 162 15.22 -1.84 -5.04
N GLY A 163 14.01 -2.31 -4.77
CA GLY A 163 13.67 -3.72 -4.85
C GLY A 163 12.22 -4.00 -4.45
N ARG A 164 11.71 -5.16 -4.83
CA ARG A 164 10.36 -5.60 -4.45
C ARG A 164 10.30 -5.82 -2.93
N GLY A 165 9.36 -5.14 -2.25
CA GLY A 165 9.25 -5.16 -0.80
C GLY A 165 10.07 -4.09 -0.07
N ALA A 166 10.92 -3.30 -0.77
CA ALA A 166 11.70 -2.24 -0.14
C ALA A 166 10.84 -1.14 0.53
N VAL A 167 9.64 -0.90 0.03
CA VAL A 167 8.66 0.05 0.57
C VAL A 167 7.51 -0.67 1.26
N ASN A 168 6.94 -1.67 0.62
CA ASN A 168 5.78 -2.42 1.11
C ASN A 168 6.14 -3.91 1.21
N GLN A 169 6.40 -4.44 2.40
CA GLN A 169 6.53 -3.76 3.72
C GLN A 169 7.90 -4.03 4.36
N LYS A 170 8.77 -4.89 3.74
CA LYS A 170 10.03 -5.38 4.35
C LYS A 170 10.96 -4.25 4.82
N GLY A 171 11.00 -3.12 4.07
CA GLY A 171 11.85 -1.98 4.44
C GLY A 171 11.45 -1.32 5.77
N PRO A 172 10.21 -0.83 5.94
CA PRO A 172 9.72 -0.28 7.20
C PRO A 172 9.84 -1.25 8.38
N GLU A 173 9.53 -2.53 8.17
CA GLU A 173 9.64 -3.58 9.19
C GLU A 173 11.09 -3.86 9.58
N ALA A 174 12.00 -3.93 8.59
CA ALA A 174 13.43 -4.06 8.84
C ALA A 174 13.99 -2.86 9.61
N ALA A 175 13.50 -1.64 9.32
CA ALA A 175 13.88 -0.43 10.07
C ALA A 175 13.40 -0.50 11.53
N PHE A 176 12.20 -1.02 11.77
CA PHE A 176 11.70 -1.26 13.12
C PHE A 176 12.58 -2.29 13.88
N LEU A 177 12.89 -3.42 13.23
CA LEU A 177 13.77 -4.43 13.82
C LEU A 177 15.18 -3.89 14.07
N ALA A 178 15.72 -3.04 13.18
CA ALA A 178 17.01 -2.39 13.37
C ALA A 178 17.02 -1.46 14.61
N ALA A 179 15.88 -0.78 14.89
CA ALA A 179 15.75 0.01 16.10
C ALA A 179 15.81 -0.86 17.38
N LEU A 180 15.21 -2.06 17.38
CA LEU A 180 15.32 -3.01 18.49
C LEU A 180 16.78 -3.47 18.70
N HIS A 181 17.51 -3.77 17.63
CA HIS A 181 18.93 -4.09 17.69
C HIS A 181 19.74 -2.95 18.29
N ALA A 182 19.46 -1.70 17.91
CA ALA A 182 20.18 -0.54 18.42
C ALA A 182 19.89 -0.26 19.90
N ILE A 183 18.63 -0.38 20.33
CA ILE A 183 18.24 -0.23 21.74
C ILE A 183 18.98 -1.26 22.61
N ARG A 184 19.04 -2.51 22.16
CA ARG A 184 19.77 -3.58 22.86
C ARG A 184 21.29 -3.33 22.85
N GLY A 185 21.84 -2.90 21.70
CA GLY A 185 23.25 -2.56 21.54
C GLY A 185 23.69 -1.44 22.48
N ALA A 186 22.84 -0.45 22.69
CA ALA A 186 23.03 0.62 23.66
C ALA A 186 22.88 0.18 25.12
N GLY A 187 22.60 -1.12 25.39
CA GLY A 187 22.40 -1.64 26.74
C GLY A 187 21.12 -1.13 27.42
N ARG A 188 20.19 -0.58 26.64
CA ARG A 188 18.93 -0.06 27.19
C ARG A 188 17.89 -1.17 27.35
N LYS A 189 17.14 -1.11 28.45
CA LYS A 189 15.95 -1.93 28.65
C LYS A 189 14.80 -1.40 27.79
N MET A 190 14.04 -2.29 27.17
CA MET A 190 12.83 -1.91 26.44
C MET A 190 11.79 -1.33 27.40
N PRO A 191 11.18 -0.18 27.05
CA PRO A 191 10.18 0.46 27.93
C PRO A 191 8.78 -0.15 27.80
N VAL A 192 8.59 -1.06 26.84
CA VAL A 192 7.33 -1.76 26.55
C VAL A 192 7.60 -3.23 26.25
N ASN A 193 6.63 -4.09 26.53
CA ASN A 193 6.60 -5.45 26.00
C ASN A 193 6.08 -5.39 24.56
N LEU A 194 6.46 -6.37 23.74
CA LEU A 194 6.01 -6.47 22.34
C LEU A 194 5.30 -7.80 22.08
N VAL A 195 4.25 -7.75 21.29
CA VAL A 195 3.56 -8.90 20.70
C VAL A 195 3.57 -8.73 19.19
N LEU A 196 4.20 -9.64 18.47
CA LEU A 196 4.29 -9.61 17.01
C LEU A 196 3.38 -10.68 16.41
N ILE A 197 2.58 -10.28 15.45
CA ILE A 197 1.92 -11.14 14.48
C ILE A 197 2.45 -10.78 13.09
N ALA A 198 2.90 -11.79 12.34
CA ALA A 198 3.27 -11.63 10.94
C ALA A 198 2.56 -12.66 10.09
N GLU A 199 2.05 -12.24 8.93
CA GLU A 199 1.40 -13.12 7.96
C GLU A 199 2.13 -13.15 6.62
N GLY A 200 1.73 -14.05 5.73
CA GLY A 200 2.28 -14.21 4.40
C GLY A 200 1.23 -14.20 3.30
N GLU A 201 0.06 -13.60 3.53
CA GLU A 201 -1.07 -13.57 2.62
C GLU A 201 -1.70 -12.17 2.50
N GLU A 202 -1.01 -11.12 2.99
CA GLU A 202 -1.57 -9.77 2.96
C GLU A 202 -1.87 -9.32 1.53
N GLU A 203 -0.96 -9.64 0.61
CA GLU A 203 -1.02 -9.23 -0.78
C GLU A 203 -2.10 -9.97 -1.62
N ILE A 204 -2.78 -10.95 -1.03
CA ILE A 204 -3.95 -11.65 -1.60
C ILE A 204 -5.22 -11.52 -0.73
N GLY A 205 -5.24 -10.54 0.20
CA GLY A 205 -6.43 -10.22 1.00
C GLY A 205 -6.51 -10.96 2.32
N SER A 206 -5.40 -11.43 2.89
CA SER A 206 -5.31 -12.04 4.24
C SER A 206 -6.40 -13.07 4.56
N PRO A 207 -6.69 -14.05 3.68
CA PRO A 207 -7.84 -14.93 3.86
C PRO A 207 -7.78 -15.74 5.14
N HIS A 208 -6.59 -15.94 5.73
CA HIS A 208 -6.41 -16.77 6.91
C HIS A 208 -5.89 -16.01 8.15
N ILE A 209 -5.83 -14.66 8.11
CA ILE A 209 -5.37 -13.86 9.27
C ILE A 209 -6.21 -14.15 10.52
N GLY A 210 -7.51 -14.37 10.36
CA GLY A 210 -8.40 -14.74 11.46
C GLY A 210 -7.97 -16.04 12.17
N GLN A 211 -7.41 -17.01 11.44
CA GLN A 211 -6.89 -18.26 12.02
C GLN A 211 -5.63 -18.05 12.86
N LEU A 212 -4.90 -16.96 12.65
CA LEU A 212 -3.76 -16.57 13.47
C LEU A 212 -4.20 -15.82 14.72
N VAL A 213 -4.98 -14.74 14.56
CA VAL A 213 -5.31 -13.83 15.65
C VAL A 213 -6.29 -14.41 16.67
N HIS A 214 -7.17 -15.34 16.25
CA HIS A 214 -8.14 -15.99 17.14
C HIS A 214 -7.61 -17.27 17.82
N ARG A 215 -6.33 -17.60 17.66
CA ARG A 215 -5.72 -18.65 18.52
C ARG A 215 -5.72 -18.16 19.98
N PRO A 216 -6.10 -19.02 20.93
CA PRO A 216 -6.27 -18.59 22.32
C PRO A 216 -5.04 -17.89 22.91
N GLU A 217 -3.84 -18.40 22.63
CA GLU A 217 -2.58 -17.83 23.10
C GLU A 217 -2.26 -16.49 22.43
N VAL A 218 -2.57 -16.32 21.16
CA VAL A 218 -2.36 -15.08 20.38
C VAL A 218 -3.37 -14.03 20.81
N GLU A 219 -4.64 -14.38 20.86
CA GLU A 219 -5.71 -13.47 21.29
C GLU A 219 -5.46 -12.98 22.73
N ALA A 220 -5.09 -13.88 23.65
CA ALA A 220 -4.76 -13.51 25.03
C ALA A 220 -3.57 -12.56 25.14
N ALA A 221 -2.59 -12.65 24.23
CA ALA A 221 -1.46 -11.72 24.16
C ALA A 221 -1.89 -10.37 23.55
N LEU A 222 -2.64 -10.37 22.45
CA LEU A 222 -3.13 -9.16 21.77
C LEU A 222 -4.05 -8.33 22.66
N ARG A 223 -4.93 -8.96 23.44
CA ARG A 223 -5.82 -8.27 24.40
C ARG A 223 -5.09 -7.49 25.49
N LYS A 224 -3.79 -7.74 25.71
CA LYS A 224 -2.95 -6.97 26.65
C LYS A 224 -2.35 -5.72 26.02
N CYS A 225 -2.42 -5.61 24.68
CA CYS A 225 -1.81 -4.53 23.96
C CYS A 225 -2.60 -3.22 24.10
N THR A 226 -1.89 -2.10 24.26
CA THR A 226 -2.48 -0.76 24.22
C THR A 226 -2.99 -0.39 22.84
N GLY A 227 -2.47 -1.03 21.81
CA GLY A 227 -2.81 -0.91 20.39
C GLY A 227 -1.82 -1.71 19.55
N VAL A 228 -2.12 -1.88 18.27
CA VAL A 228 -1.25 -2.55 17.30
C VAL A 228 -0.63 -1.52 16.39
N PHE A 229 0.69 -1.54 16.27
CA PHE A 229 1.47 -0.68 15.40
C PHE A 229 1.87 -1.42 14.13
N MET A 230 1.62 -0.81 12.99
CA MET A 230 2.05 -1.30 11.67
C MET A 230 3.13 -0.37 11.14
N PRO A 231 4.40 -0.80 11.07
CA PRO A 231 5.43 -0.03 10.41
C PRO A 231 5.11 0.10 8.91
N GLY A 232 4.94 1.33 8.43
CA GLY A 232 4.60 1.60 7.03
C GLY A 232 5.44 2.75 6.48
N ALA A 233 5.53 2.84 5.15
CA ALA A 233 6.20 3.92 4.44
C ALA A 233 5.29 5.16 4.42
N GLY A 234 5.26 5.91 5.50
CA GLY A 234 4.44 7.13 5.67
C GLY A 234 5.13 8.42 5.24
N GLN A 235 6.22 8.36 4.45
CA GLN A 235 6.97 9.52 3.98
C GLN A 235 6.90 9.60 2.45
N ASP A 236 6.57 10.77 1.91
CA ASP A 236 6.61 11.01 0.46
C ASP A 236 8.02 11.46 -0.02
N PRO A 237 8.24 11.56 -1.36
CA PRO A 237 9.52 12.01 -1.90
C PRO A 237 9.94 13.42 -1.49
N ASP A 238 9.01 14.28 -1.07
CA ASP A 238 9.29 15.62 -0.56
C ASP A 238 9.64 15.63 0.94
N GLY A 239 9.67 14.45 1.59
CA GLY A 239 9.97 14.29 3.01
C GLY A 239 8.77 14.52 3.93
N LEU A 240 7.58 14.68 3.39
CA LEU A 240 6.37 14.91 4.18
C LEU A 240 5.90 13.61 4.83
N VAL A 241 5.87 13.59 6.16
CA VAL A 241 5.46 12.41 6.95
C VAL A 241 3.96 12.42 7.16
N THR A 242 3.31 11.28 6.96
CA THR A 242 1.87 11.09 7.18
C THR A 242 1.64 10.05 8.27
N VAL A 243 0.79 10.38 9.25
CA VAL A 243 0.21 9.45 10.22
C VAL A 243 -1.21 9.14 9.75
N SER A 244 -1.44 7.90 9.34
CA SER A 244 -2.76 7.43 8.91
C SER A 244 -3.54 6.84 10.08
N LEU A 245 -4.82 7.18 10.18
CA LEU A 245 -5.71 6.74 11.25
C LEU A 245 -6.49 5.46 10.90
N GLY A 246 -6.32 4.95 9.68
CA GLY A 246 -7.00 3.75 9.23
C GLY A 246 -6.82 3.49 7.74
N ALA A 247 -7.63 2.58 7.22
CA ALA A 247 -7.67 2.20 5.81
C ALA A 247 -9.10 1.88 5.36
N LYS A 248 -9.35 2.00 4.06
CA LYS A 248 -10.56 1.46 3.45
C LYS A 248 -10.58 -0.05 3.57
N GLY A 249 -11.79 -0.61 3.66
CA GLY A 249 -12.02 -2.02 3.40
C GLY A 249 -12.00 -2.33 1.91
N ILE A 250 -11.99 -3.59 1.57
CA ILE A 250 -12.05 -4.09 0.20
C ILE A 250 -12.88 -5.36 0.12
N VAL A 251 -13.55 -5.56 -1.00
CA VAL A 251 -14.05 -6.85 -1.45
C VAL A 251 -13.48 -7.09 -2.84
N GLU A 252 -12.76 -8.17 -3.01
CA GLU A 252 -12.29 -8.63 -4.31
C GLU A 252 -13.16 -9.82 -4.75
N LEU A 253 -13.66 -9.78 -5.97
CA LEU A 253 -14.54 -10.82 -6.49
C LEU A 253 -14.48 -10.96 -8.01
N GLU A 254 -14.92 -12.13 -8.49
CA GLU A 254 -15.18 -12.36 -9.91
C GLU A 254 -16.69 -12.50 -10.14
N LEU A 255 -17.19 -11.77 -11.14
CA LEU A 255 -18.50 -12.01 -11.74
C LEU A 255 -18.34 -12.85 -12.98
N VAL A 256 -19.00 -14.01 -13.02
CA VAL A 256 -18.89 -14.92 -14.15
C VAL A 256 -20.24 -15.09 -14.82
N SER A 257 -20.29 -14.79 -16.12
CA SER A 257 -21.40 -15.12 -16.98
C SER A 257 -21.06 -16.34 -17.84
N SER A 258 -21.85 -17.40 -17.73
CA SER A 258 -21.69 -18.66 -18.47
C SER A 258 -22.96 -19.00 -19.24
N GLY A 259 -22.84 -19.31 -20.53
CA GLY A 259 -23.96 -19.70 -21.35
C GLY A 259 -24.62 -20.99 -20.88
N ALA A 260 -23.86 -21.92 -20.34
CA ALA A 260 -24.35 -23.18 -19.78
C ALA A 260 -25.17 -22.96 -18.50
N VAL A 261 -24.69 -22.11 -17.57
CA VAL A 261 -25.40 -21.79 -16.32
C VAL A 261 -26.64 -20.96 -16.59
N TRP A 262 -26.53 -19.97 -17.47
CA TRP A 262 -27.68 -19.14 -17.87
C TRP A 262 -28.73 -19.92 -18.66
N GLY A 263 -28.32 -20.99 -19.38
CA GLY A 263 -29.24 -21.81 -20.18
C GLY A 263 -29.69 -21.18 -21.51
N ARG A 264 -29.13 -20.03 -21.93
CA ARG A 264 -29.49 -19.29 -23.15
C ARG A 264 -28.31 -19.05 -24.10
N GLY A 265 -27.09 -18.96 -23.58
CA GLY A 265 -25.87 -18.81 -24.37
C GLY A 265 -25.27 -20.16 -24.77
N PRO A 266 -24.17 -20.14 -25.57
CA PRO A 266 -23.52 -21.39 -25.98
C PRO A 266 -22.77 -22.03 -24.79
N ALA A 267 -22.73 -23.37 -24.76
CA ALA A 267 -21.97 -24.13 -23.77
C ALA A 267 -20.47 -24.27 -24.13
N LYS A 268 -20.09 -23.90 -25.36
CA LYS A 268 -18.73 -23.81 -25.89
C LYS A 268 -18.65 -22.66 -26.87
N ASP A 269 -17.45 -22.19 -27.13
CA ASP A 269 -17.24 -21.13 -28.12
C ASP A 269 -17.78 -21.53 -29.49
N VAL A 270 -18.52 -20.63 -30.10
CA VAL A 270 -19.11 -20.81 -31.42
C VAL A 270 -18.77 -19.65 -32.34
N HIS A 271 -19.07 -19.75 -33.61
CA HIS A 271 -18.81 -18.68 -34.54
C HIS A 271 -19.72 -17.45 -34.26
N SER A 272 -19.14 -16.24 -34.30
CA SER A 272 -19.84 -14.99 -33.93
C SER A 272 -21.06 -14.67 -34.82
N SER A 273 -21.13 -15.17 -36.05
CA SER A 273 -22.31 -15.01 -36.94
C SER A 273 -23.57 -15.59 -36.31
N LEU A 274 -23.45 -16.55 -35.40
CA LEU A 274 -24.59 -17.15 -34.70
C LEU A 274 -25.21 -16.20 -33.65
N LYS A 275 -24.62 -15.01 -33.42
CA LYS A 275 -25.17 -14.03 -32.47
C LYS A 275 -26.61 -13.60 -32.80
N ALA A 276 -27.00 -13.69 -34.06
CA ALA A 276 -28.37 -13.41 -34.51
C ALA A 276 -29.42 -14.38 -33.93
N MET A 277 -29.00 -15.58 -33.52
CA MET A 277 -29.90 -16.63 -32.99
C MET A 277 -29.49 -17.17 -31.61
N VAL A 278 -28.32 -16.79 -31.09
CA VAL A 278 -27.77 -17.28 -29.81
C VAL A 278 -27.44 -16.10 -28.91
N ASP A 279 -27.89 -16.15 -27.66
CA ASP A 279 -27.57 -15.15 -26.67
C ASP A 279 -26.06 -15.16 -26.31
N SER A 280 -25.53 -14.00 -25.89
CA SER A 280 -24.09 -13.82 -25.61
C SER A 280 -23.82 -13.63 -24.12
N PRO A 281 -23.09 -14.54 -23.47
CA PRO A 281 -22.67 -14.37 -22.08
C PRO A 281 -21.82 -13.11 -21.87
N ALA A 282 -21.02 -12.70 -22.84
CA ALA A 282 -20.24 -11.47 -22.74
C ALA A 282 -21.14 -10.22 -22.67
N TRP A 283 -22.14 -10.12 -23.52
CA TRP A 283 -23.12 -9.01 -23.46
C TRP A 283 -23.96 -9.07 -22.18
N ARG A 284 -24.28 -10.27 -21.68
CA ARG A 284 -24.98 -10.43 -20.41
C ARG A 284 -24.17 -9.86 -19.26
N LEU A 285 -22.86 -10.17 -19.19
CA LEU A 285 -21.96 -9.63 -18.17
C LEU A 285 -21.87 -8.10 -18.26
N VAL A 286 -21.65 -7.54 -19.46
CA VAL A 286 -21.59 -6.08 -19.65
C VAL A 286 -22.87 -5.40 -19.17
N LYS A 287 -24.05 -5.98 -19.45
CA LYS A 287 -25.33 -5.43 -19.02
C LYS A 287 -25.55 -5.56 -17.52
N ALA A 288 -25.01 -6.58 -16.87
CA ALA A 288 -25.03 -6.69 -15.43
C ALA A 288 -24.12 -5.62 -14.78
N LEU A 289 -22.90 -5.45 -15.30
CA LEU A 289 -21.95 -4.42 -14.83
C LEU A 289 -22.53 -3.00 -14.95
N ASP A 290 -23.21 -2.69 -16.05
CA ASP A 290 -23.90 -1.42 -16.31
C ASP A 290 -24.94 -1.04 -15.26
N THR A 291 -25.45 -2.03 -14.49
CA THR A 291 -26.41 -1.77 -13.41
C THR A 291 -25.78 -1.45 -12.05
N LEU A 292 -24.46 -1.63 -11.91
CA LEU A 292 -23.77 -1.48 -10.62
C LEU A 292 -23.42 -0.02 -10.31
N VAL A 293 -23.29 0.80 -11.35
CA VAL A 293 -22.89 2.20 -11.27
C VAL A 293 -23.77 3.09 -12.14
N SER A 294 -23.75 4.39 -11.88
CA SER A 294 -24.38 5.43 -12.71
C SER A 294 -23.80 5.46 -14.13
N ALA A 295 -24.48 6.16 -15.04
CA ALA A 295 -24.09 6.24 -16.46
C ALA A 295 -22.65 6.80 -16.68
N ASP A 296 -22.16 7.62 -15.78
CA ASP A 296 -20.78 8.13 -15.76
C ASP A 296 -19.78 7.17 -15.07
N GLY A 297 -20.25 6.08 -14.46
CA GLY A 297 -19.42 5.12 -13.73
C GLY A 297 -19.02 5.54 -12.30
N ASN A 298 -19.43 6.70 -11.84
CA ASN A 298 -18.87 7.36 -10.66
C ASN A 298 -19.66 7.14 -9.36
N THR A 299 -20.94 6.74 -9.46
CA THR A 299 -21.82 6.53 -8.30
C THR A 299 -22.33 5.10 -8.27
N ILE A 300 -22.27 4.46 -7.09
CA ILE A 300 -22.79 3.10 -6.90
C ILE A 300 -24.31 3.11 -6.96
N THR A 301 -24.90 2.26 -7.81
CA THR A 301 -26.36 2.11 -7.99
C THR A 301 -26.87 0.73 -7.58
N ILE A 302 -26.06 -0.05 -6.86
CA ILE A 302 -26.44 -1.35 -6.33
C ILE A 302 -27.57 -1.16 -5.33
N ASP A 303 -28.73 -1.81 -5.58
CA ASP A 303 -29.90 -1.75 -4.69
C ASP A 303 -29.54 -2.27 -3.28
N GLY A 304 -29.82 -1.46 -2.25
CA GLY A 304 -29.55 -1.83 -0.86
C GLY A 304 -28.06 -1.83 -0.47
N TYR A 305 -27.19 -1.25 -1.29
CA TYR A 305 -25.78 -1.11 -0.95
C TYR A 305 -25.60 -0.31 0.34
N PRO A 306 -24.72 -0.72 1.27
CA PRO A 306 -24.47 0.04 2.49
C PRO A 306 -24.11 1.48 2.17
N GLN A 307 -24.72 2.43 2.86
CA GLN A 307 -24.47 3.85 2.65
C GLN A 307 -23.27 4.30 3.50
N PRO A 308 -22.34 5.09 2.95
CA PRO A 308 -21.25 5.65 3.72
C PRO A 308 -21.78 6.64 4.76
N ARG A 309 -21.19 6.66 5.96
CA ARG A 309 -21.46 7.75 6.88
C ARG A 309 -20.93 9.08 6.33
N PRO A 310 -21.54 10.21 6.67
CA PRO A 310 -20.99 11.52 6.32
C PRO A 310 -19.57 11.70 6.86
N ILE A 311 -18.68 12.35 6.09
CA ILE A 311 -17.36 12.75 6.57
C ILE A 311 -17.51 13.69 7.77
N SER A 312 -16.81 13.41 8.87
CA SER A 312 -16.88 14.24 10.08
C SER A 312 -16.19 15.59 9.90
N ALA A 313 -16.48 16.54 10.79
CA ALA A 313 -15.81 17.85 10.79
C ALA A 313 -14.28 17.71 10.97
N ASP A 314 -13.86 16.80 11.86
CA ASP A 314 -12.44 16.56 12.12
C ASP A 314 -11.74 15.90 10.93
N GLU A 315 -12.36 14.91 10.29
CA GLU A 315 -11.82 14.29 9.07
C GLU A 315 -11.70 15.32 7.94
N ARG A 316 -12.70 16.19 7.79
CA ARG A 316 -12.67 17.27 6.81
C ARG A 316 -11.54 18.27 7.07
N ALA A 317 -11.31 18.61 8.35
CA ALA A 317 -10.19 19.48 8.75
C ALA A 317 -8.83 18.82 8.46
N MET A 318 -8.66 17.50 8.73
CA MET A 318 -7.45 16.75 8.39
C MET A 318 -7.20 16.76 6.87
N VAL A 319 -8.23 16.49 6.07
CA VAL A 319 -8.13 16.50 4.59
C VAL A 319 -7.76 17.90 4.09
N ALA A 320 -8.38 18.96 4.62
CA ALA A 320 -8.07 20.33 4.24
C ALA A 320 -6.61 20.70 4.56
N ALA A 321 -6.11 20.32 5.75
CA ALA A 321 -4.73 20.53 6.15
C ALA A 321 -3.75 19.79 5.24
N ALA A 322 -4.06 18.55 4.86
CA ALA A 322 -3.25 17.76 3.95
C ALA A 322 -3.26 18.32 2.52
N ALA A 323 -4.43 18.70 2.00
CA ALA A 323 -4.56 19.29 0.67
C ALA A 323 -3.80 20.63 0.54
N ALA A 324 -3.71 21.40 1.62
CA ALA A 324 -2.94 22.67 1.64
C ALA A 324 -1.41 22.43 1.63
N ARG A 325 -0.93 21.28 2.04
CA ARG A 325 0.53 20.96 2.12
C ARG A 325 1.01 20.07 0.97
N ARG A 326 0.13 19.37 0.29
CA ARG A 326 0.43 18.53 -0.88
C ARG A 326 0.20 19.32 -2.18
N SER A 327 1.06 19.07 -3.17
CA SER A 327 0.91 19.71 -4.48
C SER A 327 -0.09 18.95 -5.35
N GLU A 328 -1.17 19.62 -5.75
CA GLU A 328 -2.14 19.09 -6.73
C GLU A 328 -1.47 18.79 -8.06
N GLU A 329 -0.59 19.69 -8.54
CA GLU A 329 0.12 19.54 -9.80
C GLU A 329 0.99 18.28 -9.81
N LYS A 330 1.78 18.05 -8.72
CA LYS A 330 2.59 16.83 -8.57
C LYS A 330 1.72 15.58 -8.54
N ALA A 331 0.59 15.62 -7.85
CA ALA A 331 -0.33 14.49 -7.79
C ALA A 331 -0.93 14.16 -9.16
N LYS A 332 -1.37 15.18 -9.91
CA LYS A 332 -1.84 15.00 -11.29
C LYS A 332 -0.75 14.43 -12.20
N ALA A 333 0.46 14.94 -12.11
CA ALA A 333 1.60 14.45 -12.88
C ALA A 333 1.95 13.00 -12.52
N GLN A 334 1.93 12.63 -11.24
CA GLN A 334 2.20 11.28 -10.77
C GLN A 334 1.19 10.26 -11.32
N PHE A 335 -0.09 10.61 -11.38
CA PHE A 335 -1.14 9.73 -11.89
C PHE A 335 -1.34 9.84 -13.41
N GLY A 336 -0.71 10.82 -14.07
CA GLY A 336 -0.89 11.07 -15.49
C GLY A 336 -2.29 11.58 -15.84
N VAL A 337 -2.98 12.27 -14.90
CA VAL A 337 -4.34 12.79 -15.10
C VAL A 337 -4.34 14.31 -15.24
N GLN A 338 -5.33 14.83 -15.95
CA GLN A 338 -5.53 16.27 -16.10
C GLN A 338 -6.70 16.78 -15.24
N HIS A 339 -7.69 15.93 -15.00
CA HIS A 339 -8.90 16.23 -14.25
C HIS A 339 -9.08 15.23 -13.11
N TRP A 340 -9.65 15.66 -12.01
CA TRP A 340 -10.19 14.78 -10.97
C TRP A 340 -11.58 14.31 -11.39
N ILE A 341 -12.05 13.23 -10.76
CA ILE A 341 -13.41 12.72 -10.95
C ILE A 341 -14.44 13.84 -10.81
N ASP A 342 -15.42 13.90 -11.73
CA ASP A 342 -16.49 14.89 -11.77
C ASP A 342 -16.00 16.37 -11.77
N ASP A 343 -14.77 16.61 -12.25
CA ASP A 343 -14.09 17.92 -12.22
C ASP A 343 -14.04 18.57 -10.83
N LEU A 344 -14.02 17.75 -9.78
CA LEU A 344 -14.00 18.22 -8.39
C LEU A 344 -12.74 19.04 -8.09
N PRO A 345 -12.83 20.09 -7.28
CA PRO A 345 -11.66 20.75 -6.71
C PRO A 345 -10.79 19.78 -5.92
N TRP A 346 -9.48 20.04 -5.87
CA TRP A 346 -8.48 19.18 -5.21
C TRP A 346 -8.87 18.72 -3.81
N ARG A 347 -9.34 19.64 -2.97
CA ARG A 347 -9.79 19.31 -1.62
C ARG A 347 -10.97 18.34 -1.62
N GLU A 348 -11.97 18.60 -2.48
CA GLU A 348 -13.19 17.79 -2.55
C GLU A 348 -12.89 16.40 -3.12
N ALA A 349 -11.98 16.30 -4.10
CA ALA A 349 -11.50 15.02 -4.60
C ALA A 349 -10.82 14.19 -3.46
N ASN A 350 -10.04 14.84 -2.59
CA ASN A 350 -9.44 14.19 -1.41
C ASN A 350 -10.50 13.82 -0.35
N GLU A 351 -11.52 14.67 -0.12
CA GLU A 351 -12.63 14.33 0.76
C GLU A 351 -13.38 13.10 0.23
N ARG A 352 -13.64 13.05 -1.08
CA ARG A 352 -14.25 11.89 -1.75
C ARG A 352 -13.37 10.64 -1.61
N LEU A 353 -12.06 10.78 -1.83
CA LEU A 353 -11.10 9.66 -1.70
C LEU A 353 -11.19 8.98 -0.34
N VAL A 354 -11.31 9.73 0.74
CA VAL A 354 -11.36 9.16 2.09
C VAL A 354 -12.74 8.74 2.56
N SER A 355 -13.83 9.27 1.97
CA SER A 355 -15.18 9.12 2.51
C SER A 355 -16.14 8.29 1.64
N GLN A 356 -15.81 8.06 0.36
CA GLN A 356 -16.73 7.36 -0.54
C GLN A 356 -16.28 5.93 -0.84
N PRO A 357 -17.22 4.96 -0.84
CA PRO A 357 -16.99 3.64 -1.38
C PRO A 357 -16.86 3.71 -2.90
N THR A 358 -16.29 2.68 -3.50
CA THR A 358 -16.17 2.55 -4.97
C THR A 358 -16.48 1.14 -5.42
N VAL A 359 -16.90 1.01 -6.68
CA VAL A 359 -16.92 -0.25 -7.44
C VAL A 359 -16.03 -0.01 -8.65
N ASN A 360 -15.01 -0.84 -8.81
CA ASN A 360 -14.03 -0.73 -9.89
C ASN A 360 -13.92 -2.05 -10.66
N ILE A 361 -13.73 -1.98 -11.96
CA ILE A 361 -13.44 -3.13 -12.82
C ILE A 361 -11.92 -3.23 -12.97
N GLU A 362 -11.30 -4.23 -12.38
CA GLU A 362 -9.86 -4.50 -12.49
C GLU A 362 -9.51 -5.23 -13.80
N GLY A 363 -10.44 -6.03 -14.29
CA GLY A 363 -10.27 -6.79 -15.51
C GLY A 363 -11.59 -7.26 -16.11
N LEU A 364 -11.67 -7.31 -17.44
CA LEU A 364 -12.82 -7.79 -18.18
C LEU A 364 -12.34 -8.71 -19.29
N VAL A 365 -12.68 -9.99 -19.22
CA VAL A 365 -12.23 -11.01 -20.16
C VAL A 365 -13.41 -11.80 -20.69
N GLY A 366 -13.48 -11.91 -22.02
CA GLY A 366 -14.50 -12.71 -22.71
C GLY A 366 -14.17 -12.86 -24.18
N GLY A 367 -14.00 -14.09 -24.66
CA GLY A 367 -13.62 -14.38 -26.03
C GLY A 367 -12.12 -14.29 -26.28
N TYR A 368 -11.74 -13.83 -27.47
CA TYR A 368 -10.36 -13.83 -27.95
C TYR A 368 -9.67 -12.49 -27.65
N THR A 369 -8.50 -12.55 -27.05
CA THR A 369 -7.67 -11.39 -26.68
C THR A 369 -6.28 -11.38 -27.35
N GLY A 370 -6.00 -12.36 -28.24
CA GLY A 370 -4.74 -12.43 -28.97
C GLY A 370 -4.67 -11.49 -30.19
N PRO A 371 -3.55 -11.51 -30.94
CA PRO A 371 -3.37 -10.67 -32.13
C PRO A 371 -4.39 -10.97 -33.24
N GLY A 372 -4.84 -9.92 -33.91
CA GLY A 372 -5.84 -10.01 -35.01
C GLY A 372 -7.26 -10.27 -34.51
N GLY A 373 -8.19 -10.44 -35.45
CA GLY A 373 -9.59 -10.77 -35.15
C GLY A 373 -9.83 -12.27 -35.14
N LYS A 374 -10.74 -12.73 -34.24
CA LYS A 374 -11.29 -14.09 -34.26
C LYS A 374 -12.80 -14.02 -34.19
N THR A 375 -13.48 -14.60 -35.17
CA THR A 375 -14.96 -14.60 -35.26
C THR A 375 -15.56 -15.56 -34.22
N ILE A 376 -15.57 -15.15 -32.95
CA ILE A 376 -15.98 -15.98 -31.82
C ILE A 376 -17.15 -15.33 -31.06
N LEU A 377 -18.11 -16.13 -30.63
CA LEU A 377 -19.09 -15.83 -29.60
C LEU A 377 -18.71 -16.71 -28.40
N PRO A 378 -18.17 -16.10 -27.34
CA PRO A 378 -17.64 -16.83 -26.21
C PRO A 378 -18.76 -17.47 -25.37
N HIS A 379 -18.48 -18.64 -24.83
CA HIS A 379 -19.40 -19.33 -23.93
C HIS A 379 -19.35 -18.80 -22.48
N ARG A 380 -18.30 -18.05 -22.15
CA ARG A 380 -18.04 -17.52 -20.81
C ARG A 380 -17.41 -16.14 -20.91
N ALA A 381 -17.74 -15.27 -19.93
CA ALA A 381 -17.07 -13.99 -19.72
C ALA A 381 -16.91 -13.76 -18.21
N VAL A 382 -15.84 -13.09 -17.83
CA VAL A 382 -15.45 -12.83 -16.42
C VAL A 382 -15.11 -11.36 -16.24
N ALA A 383 -15.64 -10.74 -15.20
CA ALA A 383 -15.18 -9.46 -14.69
C ALA A 383 -14.53 -9.67 -13.32
N LYS A 384 -13.33 -9.14 -13.13
CA LYS A 384 -12.70 -8.97 -11.83
C LYS A 384 -13.06 -7.59 -11.30
N ILE A 385 -13.54 -7.53 -10.07
CA ILE A 385 -14.09 -6.31 -9.47
C ILE A 385 -13.49 -6.14 -8.09
N ASP A 386 -13.08 -4.94 -7.75
CA ASP A 386 -12.92 -4.51 -6.38
C ASP A 386 -14.05 -3.55 -5.93
N MET A 387 -14.48 -3.70 -4.69
CA MET A 387 -15.37 -2.74 -4.03
C MET A 387 -14.62 -2.19 -2.81
N ARG A 388 -14.33 -0.88 -2.80
CA ARG A 388 -13.72 -0.24 -1.63
C ARG A 388 -14.80 0.19 -0.65
N LEU A 389 -14.59 -0.16 0.62
CA LEU A 389 -15.50 0.12 1.71
C LEU A 389 -14.94 1.22 2.60
N VAL A 390 -15.82 2.02 3.20
CA VAL A 390 -15.44 3.07 4.16
C VAL A 390 -15.97 2.72 5.56
N PRO A 391 -15.56 3.40 6.64
CA PRO A 391 -15.99 3.06 8.00
C PRO A 391 -17.50 2.85 8.12
N ASP A 392 -17.88 1.95 9.01
CA ASP A 392 -19.23 1.48 9.31
C ASP A 392 -19.88 0.60 8.22
N MET A 393 -19.16 0.32 7.13
CA MET A 393 -19.56 -0.66 6.12
C MET A 393 -18.95 -2.03 6.43
N LYS A 394 -19.66 -3.10 6.05
CA LYS A 394 -19.20 -4.48 6.20
C LYS A 394 -19.09 -5.16 4.83
N MET A 395 -18.02 -5.92 4.63
CA MET A 395 -17.81 -6.74 3.43
C MET A 395 -18.99 -7.67 3.18
N ALA A 396 -19.49 -8.35 4.22
CA ALA A 396 -20.61 -9.28 4.11
C ALA A 396 -21.88 -8.59 3.57
N ASP A 397 -22.18 -7.37 4.04
CA ASP A 397 -23.37 -6.61 3.63
C ASP A 397 -23.24 -6.12 2.18
N ALA A 398 -22.05 -5.68 1.76
CA ALA A 398 -21.79 -5.26 0.39
C ALA A 398 -21.95 -6.43 -0.59
N VAL A 399 -21.43 -7.61 -0.26
CA VAL A 399 -21.59 -8.84 -1.07
C VAL A 399 -23.05 -9.27 -1.13
N ALA A 400 -23.77 -9.24 0.01
CA ALA A 400 -25.19 -9.59 0.06
C ALA A 400 -26.03 -8.64 -0.81
N ALA A 401 -25.77 -7.34 -0.73
CA ALA A 401 -26.44 -6.33 -1.55
C ALA A 401 -26.19 -6.56 -3.05
N LEU A 402 -24.94 -6.83 -3.44
CA LEU A 402 -24.59 -7.13 -4.83
C LEU A 402 -25.37 -8.36 -5.36
N LYS A 403 -25.38 -9.47 -4.60
CA LYS A 403 -26.10 -10.69 -5.00
C LYS A 403 -27.60 -10.44 -5.13
N ALA A 404 -28.20 -9.72 -4.17
CA ALA A 404 -29.62 -9.36 -4.20
C ALA A 404 -29.95 -8.44 -5.39
N HIS A 405 -29.11 -7.45 -5.68
CA HIS A 405 -29.26 -6.55 -6.81
C HIS A 405 -29.22 -7.32 -8.14
N LEU A 406 -28.21 -8.17 -8.34
CA LEU A 406 -28.10 -8.98 -9.56
C LEU A 406 -29.34 -9.88 -9.75
N ALA A 407 -29.81 -10.55 -8.71
CA ALA A 407 -31.02 -11.36 -8.75
C ALA A 407 -32.26 -10.53 -9.11
N LYS A 408 -32.46 -9.38 -8.45
CA LYS A 408 -33.57 -8.45 -8.70
C LYS A 408 -33.60 -7.91 -10.13
N ARG A 409 -32.40 -7.65 -10.71
CA ARG A 409 -32.24 -7.15 -12.07
C ARG A 409 -32.27 -8.27 -13.13
N GLY A 410 -32.53 -9.52 -12.73
CA GLY A 410 -32.62 -10.66 -13.64
C GLY A 410 -31.28 -11.27 -14.05
N PHE A 411 -30.21 -11.00 -13.26
CA PHE A 411 -28.86 -11.53 -13.46
C PHE A 411 -28.46 -12.54 -12.37
N GLY A 412 -29.43 -13.19 -11.74
CA GLY A 412 -29.17 -14.14 -10.65
C GLY A 412 -28.46 -15.43 -11.05
N ASP A 413 -28.24 -15.66 -12.36
CA ASP A 413 -27.44 -16.74 -12.92
C ASP A 413 -25.93 -16.43 -12.96
N LEU A 414 -25.52 -15.17 -12.74
CA LEU A 414 -24.12 -14.83 -12.65
C LEU A 414 -23.53 -15.42 -11.36
N GLU A 415 -22.40 -16.13 -11.52
CA GLU A 415 -21.62 -16.57 -10.38
C GLU A 415 -20.90 -15.37 -9.74
N VAL A 416 -20.98 -15.26 -8.42
CA VAL A 416 -20.31 -14.23 -7.61
C VAL A 416 -19.29 -14.93 -6.72
N ASN A 417 -18.05 -14.96 -7.17
CA ASN A 417 -16.94 -15.64 -6.51
C ASN A 417 -16.10 -14.62 -5.74
N VAL A 418 -16.29 -14.52 -4.43
CA VAL A 418 -15.47 -13.65 -3.57
C VAL A 418 -14.09 -14.30 -3.41
N THR A 419 -13.04 -13.57 -3.78
CA THR A 419 -11.65 -14.05 -3.76
C THR A 419 -10.87 -13.54 -2.55
N GLY A 420 -11.30 -12.44 -1.94
CA GLY A 420 -10.67 -11.88 -0.75
C GLY A 420 -11.37 -10.63 -0.25
N GLY A 421 -10.89 -10.09 0.85
CA GLY A 421 -11.32 -8.79 1.35
C GLY A 421 -11.28 -8.63 2.85
N TYR A 422 -11.43 -7.36 3.27
CA TYR A 422 -11.46 -6.93 4.66
C TYR A 422 -12.51 -5.87 4.90
N ASP A 423 -12.98 -5.80 6.14
CA ASP A 423 -13.70 -4.65 6.62
C ASP A 423 -12.76 -3.42 6.74
N PRO A 424 -13.27 -2.18 6.66
CA PRO A 424 -12.46 -1.00 6.88
C PRO A 424 -11.96 -0.91 8.33
N THR A 425 -10.83 -0.23 8.51
CA THR A 425 -10.23 0.03 9.83
C THR A 425 -10.21 1.52 10.10
N GLN A 426 -10.55 1.91 11.33
CA GLN A 426 -10.48 3.30 11.78
C GLN A 426 -10.05 3.37 13.24
N THR A 427 -8.98 4.13 13.51
CA THR A 427 -8.50 4.45 14.85
C THR A 427 -8.84 5.91 15.17
N PRO A 428 -9.38 6.23 16.35
CA PRO A 428 -9.60 7.61 16.77
C PRO A 428 -8.27 8.40 16.83
N ALA A 429 -8.31 9.68 16.43
CA ALA A 429 -7.11 10.52 16.43
C ALA A 429 -6.53 10.73 17.84
N ASP A 430 -7.36 10.68 18.86
CA ASP A 430 -6.99 10.81 20.29
C ASP A 430 -6.51 9.49 20.93
N ALA A 431 -6.48 8.40 20.19
CA ALA A 431 -5.98 7.12 20.68
C ALA A 431 -4.53 7.27 21.22
N PRO A 432 -4.20 6.65 22.37
CA PRO A 432 -2.91 6.86 23.04
C PRO A 432 -1.70 6.59 22.16
N LEU A 433 -1.74 5.55 21.31
CA LEU A 433 -0.64 5.20 20.41
C LEU A 433 -0.47 6.25 19.30
N ILE A 434 -1.57 6.77 18.75
CA ILE A 434 -1.56 7.85 17.75
C ILE A 434 -0.98 9.13 18.36
N GLN A 435 -1.43 9.51 19.54
CA GLN A 435 -0.92 10.71 20.23
C GLN A 435 0.56 10.58 20.59
N ALA A 436 1.01 9.41 21.01
CA ALA A 436 2.42 9.15 21.27
C ALA A 436 3.28 9.28 20.00
N GLN A 437 2.79 8.76 18.87
CA GLN A 437 3.47 8.86 17.57
C GLN A 437 3.57 10.32 17.11
N ILE A 438 2.47 11.08 17.16
CA ILE A 438 2.46 12.51 16.80
C ILE A 438 3.43 13.31 17.70
N ALA A 439 3.39 13.08 19.02
CA ALA A 439 4.26 13.77 19.95
C ALA A 439 5.74 13.45 19.71
N LEU A 440 6.07 12.19 19.39
CA LEU A 440 7.43 11.78 19.04
C LEU A 440 7.94 12.48 17.77
N LEU A 441 7.13 12.51 16.71
CA LEU A 441 7.48 13.18 15.46
C LEU A 441 7.70 14.68 15.67
N LYS A 442 6.80 15.34 16.39
CA LYS A 442 6.95 16.76 16.74
C LYS A 442 8.22 17.05 17.54
N ARG A 443 8.57 16.19 18.52
CA ARG A 443 9.84 16.29 19.26
C ARG A 443 11.06 16.13 18.36
N ALA A 444 10.94 15.35 17.30
CA ALA A 444 11.98 15.20 16.27
C ALA A 444 12.00 16.35 15.25
N GLY A 445 11.21 17.40 15.45
CA GLY A 445 11.10 18.55 14.51
C GLY A 445 10.27 18.23 13.26
N ILE A 446 9.54 17.12 13.26
CA ILE A 446 8.70 16.70 12.16
C ILE A 446 7.25 17.03 12.49
N ASP A 447 6.61 17.85 11.66
CA ASP A 447 5.18 18.13 11.76
C ASP A 447 4.41 17.20 10.80
N PRO A 448 3.84 16.06 11.29
CA PRO A 448 3.22 15.09 10.42
C PRO A 448 1.87 15.60 9.90
N LEU A 449 1.49 15.16 8.70
CA LEU A 449 0.10 15.18 8.28
C LEU A 449 -0.67 14.09 9.03
N ILE A 450 -1.85 14.42 9.50
CA ILE A 450 -2.79 13.44 10.02
C ILE A 450 -3.79 13.15 8.91
N TRP A 451 -3.88 11.88 8.51
CA TRP A 451 -4.71 11.47 7.40
C TRP A 451 -5.79 10.50 7.87
N PRO A 452 -7.07 10.75 7.55
CA PRO A 452 -8.17 9.95 8.10
C PRO A 452 -8.04 8.46 7.81
N ARG A 453 -7.75 8.09 6.56
CA ARG A 453 -7.56 6.69 6.15
C ARG A 453 -6.87 6.57 4.81
N ASN A 454 -6.06 5.52 4.65
CA ASN A 454 -5.49 5.15 3.37
C ASN A 454 -6.59 4.70 2.39
N ALA A 455 -6.39 4.99 1.11
CA ALA A 455 -7.25 4.48 0.05
C ALA A 455 -7.05 2.97 -0.20
N GLY A 456 -5.82 2.48 0.02
CA GLY A 456 -5.51 1.06 0.09
C GLY A 456 -6.06 0.41 1.35
N SER A 457 -6.06 -0.91 1.38
CA SER A 457 -6.65 -1.72 2.45
C SER A 457 -5.57 -2.57 3.12
N TYR A 458 -5.79 -2.95 4.37
CA TYR A 458 -4.99 -3.92 5.11
C TYR A 458 -5.87 -4.54 6.21
N PRO A 459 -5.51 -5.69 6.78
CA PRO A 459 -6.38 -6.44 7.68
C PRO A 459 -6.45 -5.88 9.11
N GLY A 460 -6.35 -4.56 9.27
CA GLY A 460 -6.38 -3.90 10.57
C GLY A 460 -7.67 -4.12 11.36
N TYR A 461 -8.76 -4.47 10.68
CA TYR A 461 -10.06 -4.74 11.30
C TYR A 461 -10.02 -5.89 12.33
N VAL A 462 -9.06 -6.82 12.23
CA VAL A 462 -8.93 -7.93 13.18
C VAL A 462 -8.37 -7.47 14.53
N PHE A 463 -7.90 -6.24 14.64
CA PHE A 463 -7.32 -5.64 15.85
C PHE A 463 -8.19 -4.53 16.45
N THR A 464 -9.38 -4.24 15.89
CA THR A 464 -10.26 -3.13 16.32
C THR A 464 -11.60 -3.60 16.86
#